data_49f4259d4afa2d20fb4f50661f932f42
#
_entry.id   49f4259d4afa2d20fb4f50661f932f42
#
_cell.length_a   1.000
_cell.length_b   1.000
_cell.length_c   1.000
_cell.angle_alpha   90.00
_cell.angle_beta   90.00
_cell.angle_gamma   90.00
#
_symmetry.space_group_name_H-M   'P 1'
#
loop_
_entity.id
_entity.type
_entity.pdbx_description
1 polymer ?
#
loop_
_entity_poly.entity_id
_entity_poly.type
_entity_poly.pdbx_seq_one_letter_code
_entity_poly.pdbx_strand_id
1 'polypeptide(L)'
;MPRQICLILLGPPGAGKGTQAEILVEEKGFLHISSGDLFRRNLENETELGKKAGQYIEKGELVPDEITIGMVENRIHEIDSGTDFILDGFPRTLVQAKALKEILADYDPEVREVVLYLHVPYSELIERLTGRLTCRAHGHVFHKKYNPPQEQGVCDYDGSELYQREDDQLETVKNRVGVYMEKTEPLIAYYRERGILLQVDAGQDVEGVASEIESKLEKQQW
;
A
#
# COMPACT_ATOMS: atom_id res chain seq x y z
N MET A 1 15.49 -11.10 -21.39
CA MET A 1 14.51 -11.58 -20.40
C MET A 1 13.59 -10.42 -20.05
N PRO A 2 12.29 -10.61 -19.73
CA PRO A 2 11.50 -9.52 -19.22
C PRO A 2 12.20 -8.94 -17.98
N ARG A 3 12.21 -7.61 -17.87
CA ARG A 3 12.82 -6.93 -16.71
C ARG A 3 11.91 -7.09 -15.52
N GLN A 4 12.47 -7.43 -14.36
CA GLN A 4 11.75 -7.46 -13.09
C GLN A 4 11.11 -6.11 -12.77
N ILE A 5 9.89 -6.13 -12.25
CA ILE A 5 9.11 -4.93 -11.98
C ILE A 5 8.97 -4.69 -10.48
N CYS A 6 9.28 -3.48 -10.06
CA CYS A 6 8.88 -2.90 -8.79
C CYS A 6 7.69 -1.97 -9.01
N LEU A 7 6.48 -2.41 -8.64
CA LEU A 7 5.26 -1.64 -8.74
C LEU A 7 4.99 -0.91 -7.42
N ILE A 8 5.00 0.41 -7.45
CA ILE A 8 4.77 1.26 -6.27
C ILE A 8 3.32 1.74 -6.28
N LEU A 9 2.54 1.40 -5.25
CA LEU A 9 1.20 1.92 -5.08
C LEU A 9 1.22 3.21 -4.26
N LEU A 10 0.99 4.33 -4.92
CA LEU A 10 0.90 5.66 -4.33
C LEU A 10 -0.57 6.09 -4.25
N GLY A 11 -0.95 6.75 -3.18
CA GLY A 11 -2.31 7.28 -2.97
C GLY A 11 -2.63 7.45 -1.51
N PRO A 12 -3.65 8.27 -1.17
CA PRO A 12 -4.04 8.52 0.21
C PRO A 12 -4.47 7.25 0.94
N PRO A 13 -4.48 7.26 2.28
CA PRO A 13 -5.13 6.20 3.03
C PRO A 13 -6.60 6.11 2.61
N GLY A 14 -7.12 4.90 2.40
CA GLY A 14 -8.48 4.68 1.89
C GLY A 14 -8.62 4.69 0.36
N ALA A 15 -7.54 4.89 -0.41
CA ALA A 15 -7.58 4.88 -1.89
C ALA A 15 -7.75 3.48 -2.53
N GLY A 16 -7.78 2.41 -1.74
CA GLY A 16 -7.95 1.05 -2.28
C GLY A 16 -6.65 0.35 -2.69
N LYS A 17 -5.49 0.85 -2.27
CA LYS A 17 -4.18 0.27 -2.63
C LYS A 17 -4.06 -1.22 -2.30
N GLY A 18 -4.42 -1.61 -1.08
CA GLY A 18 -4.36 -3.02 -0.66
C GLY A 18 -5.27 -3.92 -1.51
N THR A 19 -6.51 -3.50 -1.76
CA THR A 19 -7.47 -4.25 -2.61
C THR A 19 -6.91 -4.45 -4.02
N GLN A 20 -6.33 -3.42 -4.62
CA GLN A 20 -5.71 -3.54 -5.95
C GLN A 20 -4.42 -4.37 -5.93
N ALA A 21 -3.67 -4.32 -4.83
CA ALA A 21 -2.52 -5.20 -4.65
C ALA A 21 -2.92 -6.67 -4.59
N GLU A 22 -4.00 -7.02 -3.86
CA GLU A 22 -4.53 -8.38 -3.78
C GLU A 22 -4.93 -8.91 -5.17
N ILE A 23 -5.65 -8.11 -5.97
CA ILE A 23 -6.02 -8.47 -7.35
C ILE A 23 -4.78 -8.71 -8.22
N LEU A 24 -3.78 -7.83 -8.15
CA LEU A 24 -2.53 -7.99 -8.91
C LEU A 24 -1.72 -9.21 -8.49
N VAL A 25 -1.75 -9.59 -7.20
CA VAL A 25 -1.15 -10.83 -6.70
C VAL A 25 -1.86 -12.04 -7.30
N GLU A 26 -3.19 -12.06 -7.26
CA GLU A 26 -4.00 -13.18 -7.74
C GLU A 26 -3.91 -13.36 -9.27
N GLU A 27 -3.99 -12.25 -10.02
CA GLU A 27 -4.07 -12.30 -11.49
C GLU A 27 -2.71 -12.31 -12.20
N LYS A 28 -1.70 -11.65 -11.63
CA LYS A 28 -0.40 -11.44 -12.29
C LYS A 28 0.78 -12.08 -11.53
N GLY A 29 0.56 -12.61 -10.32
CA GLY A 29 1.59 -13.29 -9.54
C GLY A 29 2.62 -12.38 -8.89
N PHE A 30 2.31 -11.10 -8.67
CA PHE A 30 3.19 -10.19 -7.94
C PHE A 30 3.39 -10.62 -6.50
N LEU A 31 4.58 -10.39 -5.95
CA LEU A 31 4.81 -10.47 -4.51
C LEU A 31 4.39 -9.17 -3.83
N HIS A 32 3.47 -9.21 -2.87
CA HIS A 32 3.02 -8.01 -2.15
C HIS A 32 3.88 -7.72 -0.92
N ILE A 33 4.43 -6.53 -0.84
CA ILE A 33 5.17 -5.99 0.30
C ILE A 33 4.42 -4.76 0.82
N SER A 34 3.68 -4.95 1.91
CA SER A 34 2.97 -3.87 2.60
C SER A 34 3.75 -3.45 3.84
N SER A 35 4.26 -2.20 3.85
CA SER A 35 4.93 -1.65 5.03
C SER A 35 4.02 -1.60 6.25
N GLY A 36 2.73 -1.33 6.05
CA GLY A 36 1.74 -1.35 7.11
C GLY A 36 1.55 -2.73 7.72
N ASP A 37 1.52 -3.79 6.91
CA ASP A 37 1.36 -5.16 7.40
C ASP A 37 2.63 -5.66 8.09
N LEU A 38 3.80 -5.30 7.56
CA LEU A 38 5.07 -5.60 8.21
C LEU A 38 5.13 -4.99 9.63
N PHE A 39 4.71 -3.75 9.79
CA PHE A 39 4.66 -3.13 11.12
C PHE A 39 3.59 -3.76 12.02
N ARG A 40 2.39 -4.04 11.52
CA ARG A 40 1.31 -4.69 12.29
C ARG A 40 1.72 -6.07 12.80
N ARG A 41 2.33 -6.90 11.94
CA ARG A 41 2.86 -8.23 12.35
C ARG A 41 3.93 -8.09 13.44
N ASN A 42 4.81 -7.10 13.33
CA ASN A 42 5.80 -6.83 14.38
C ASN A 42 5.13 -6.39 15.70
N LEU A 43 4.06 -5.60 15.63
CA LEU A 43 3.30 -5.18 16.80
C LEU A 43 2.59 -6.35 17.46
N GLU A 44 1.90 -7.17 16.68
CA GLU A 44 1.21 -8.39 17.15
C GLU A 44 2.18 -9.41 17.80
N ASN A 45 3.39 -9.51 17.25
CA ASN A 45 4.46 -10.36 17.80
C ASN A 45 5.26 -9.69 18.92
N GLU A 46 4.85 -8.52 19.40
CA GLU A 46 5.49 -7.75 20.48
C GLU A 46 7.00 -7.53 20.31
N THR A 47 7.50 -7.47 19.07
CA THR A 47 8.92 -7.18 18.81
C THR A 47 9.28 -5.76 19.24
N GLU A 48 10.57 -5.52 19.53
CA GLU A 48 11.04 -4.16 19.84
C GLU A 48 10.76 -3.15 18.71
N LEU A 49 10.82 -3.62 17.46
CA LEU A 49 10.42 -2.83 16.29
C LEU A 49 8.92 -2.51 16.31
N GLY A 50 8.07 -3.50 16.59
CA GLY A 50 6.62 -3.34 16.69
C GLY A 50 6.24 -2.36 17.80
N LYS A 51 6.80 -2.49 19.00
CA LYS A 51 6.55 -1.58 20.12
C LYS A 51 6.92 -0.12 19.78
N LYS A 52 8.05 0.09 19.06
CA LYS A 52 8.43 1.43 18.60
C LYS A 52 7.48 1.95 17.53
N ALA A 53 7.12 1.14 16.54
CA ALA A 53 6.23 1.53 15.46
C ALA A 53 4.81 1.83 15.94
N GLY A 54 4.29 1.06 16.91
CA GLY A 54 2.96 1.21 17.49
C GLY A 54 2.68 2.63 17.97
N GLN A 55 3.65 3.27 18.63
CA GLN A 55 3.52 4.64 19.16
C GLN A 55 3.21 5.70 18.07
N TYR A 56 3.63 5.46 16.83
CA TYR A 56 3.36 6.33 15.68
C TYR A 56 2.06 5.93 14.99
N ILE A 57 1.84 4.63 14.78
CA ILE A 57 0.66 4.10 14.07
C ILE A 57 -0.63 4.46 14.79
N GLU A 58 -0.69 4.31 16.12
CA GLU A 58 -1.84 4.66 16.96
C GLU A 58 -2.24 6.14 16.82
N LYS A 59 -1.27 7.02 16.60
CA LYS A 59 -1.48 8.45 16.38
C LYS A 59 -1.77 8.79 14.92
N GLY A 60 -1.65 7.84 13.99
CA GLY A 60 -1.76 8.08 12.55
C GLY A 60 -0.54 8.80 11.95
N GLU A 61 0.60 8.76 12.63
CA GLU A 61 1.88 9.33 12.21
C GLU A 61 2.68 8.32 11.38
N LEU A 62 3.73 8.79 10.68
CA LEU A 62 4.68 7.91 10.02
C LEU A 62 5.72 7.41 11.01
N VAL A 63 6.05 6.12 10.91
CA VAL A 63 7.23 5.56 11.57
C VAL A 63 8.49 6.24 10.98
N PRO A 64 9.52 6.55 11.78
CA PRO A 64 10.75 7.20 11.29
C PRO A 64 11.32 6.54 10.04
N ASP A 65 11.81 7.39 9.11
CA ASP A 65 12.28 6.94 7.78
C ASP A 65 13.34 5.86 7.87
N GLU A 66 14.32 6.00 8.76
CA GLU A 66 15.41 5.03 8.93
C GLU A 66 14.91 3.62 9.28
N ILE A 67 13.89 3.53 10.14
CA ILE A 67 13.30 2.27 10.55
C ILE A 67 12.54 1.65 9.37
N THR A 68 11.75 2.47 8.68
CA THR A 68 10.93 2.01 7.54
C THR A 68 11.81 1.59 6.36
N ILE A 69 12.84 2.36 6.05
CA ILE A 69 13.80 2.06 4.98
C ILE A 69 14.49 0.72 5.26
N GLY A 70 15.09 0.55 6.44
CA GLY A 70 15.81 -0.70 6.75
C GLY A 70 14.90 -1.93 6.74
N MET A 71 13.64 -1.81 7.19
CA MET A 71 12.69 -2.90 7.13
C MET A 71 12.32 -3.29 5.69
N VAL A 72 12.09 -2.31 4.82
CA VAL A 72 11.73 -2.57 3.42
C VAL A 72 12.94 -3.07 2.64
N GLU A 73 14.13 -2.51 2.85
CA GLU A 73 15.38 -2.95 2.26
C GLU A 73 15.65 -4.43 2.53
N ASN A 74 15.59 -4.83 3.82
CA ASN A 74 15.74 -6.24 4.19
C ASN A 74 14.74 -7.13 3.44
N ARG A 75 13.48 -6.70 3.32
CA ARG A 75 12.44 -7.48 2.64
C ARG A 75 12.66 -7.58 1.13
N ILE A 76 13.18 -6.52 0.48
CA ILE A 76 13.52 -6.53 -0.94
C ILE A 76 14.67 -7.52 -1.21
N HIS A 77 15.69 -7.55 -0.37
CA HIS A 77 16.82 -8.47 -0.51
C HIS A 77 16.46 -9.96 -0.28
N GLU A 78 15.30 -10.25 0.30
CA GLU A 78 14.77 -11.61 0.44
C GLU A 78 13.97 -12.08 -0.79
N ILE A 79 13.73 -11.22 -1.80
CA ILE A 79 12.97 -11.57 -3.00
C ILE A 79 13.85 -12.38 -3.95
N ASP A 80 13.29 -13.46 -4.48
CA ASP A 80 13.96 -14.23 -5.52
C ASP A 80 14.10 -13.41 -6.83
N SER A 81 15.27 -13.47 -7.43
CA SER A 81 15.55 -12.75 -8.69
C SER A 81 14.52 -13.09 -9.78
N GLY A 82 14.02 -12.04 -10.44
CA GLY A 82 13.01 -12.15 -11.50
C GLY A 82 11.56 -12.20 -10.99
N THR A 83 11.33 -12.11 -9.69
CA THR A 83 9.97 -12.03 -9.12
C THR A 83 9.49 -10.59 -9.10
N ASP A 84 8.42 -10.27 -9.84
CA ASP A 84 7.77 -8.97 -9.80
C ASP A 84 7.16 -8.70 -8.43
N PHE A 85 7.25 -7.47 -7.93
CA PHE A 85 6.74 -7.16 -6.59
C PHE A 85 6.08 -5.79 -6.51
N ILE A 86 5.16 -5.69 -5.54
CA ILE A 86 4.39 -4.49 -5.23
C ILE A 86 4.86 -3.93 -3.90
N LEU A 87 5.12 -2.62 -3.86
CA LEU A 87 5.33 -1.86 -2.64
C LEU A 87 4.05 -1.10 -2.29
N ASP A 88 3.39 -1.46 -1.19
CA ASP A 88 2.23 -0.75 -0.63
C ASP A 88 2.59 -0.04 0.67
N GLY A 89 2.33 1.26 0.70
CA GLY A 89 2.62 2.10 1.85
C GLY A 89 4.10 2.49 2.02
N PHE A 90 4.93 2.22 1.03
CA PHE A 90 6.30 2.70 0.90
C PHE A 90 6.60 2.97 -0.59
N PRO A 91 7.29 4.11 -0.91
CA PRO A 91 7.70 5.19 0.00
C PRO A 91 6.53 6.12 0.39
N ARG A 92 6.67 6.80 1.54
CA ARG A 92 5.74 7.85 2.01
C ARG A 92 6.40 9.21 2.18
N THR A 93 7.72 9.31 2.03
CA THR A 93 8.48 10.57 2.10
C THR A 93 9.48 10.64 0.95
N LEU A 94 9.94 11.86 0.62
CA LEU A 94 10.99 12.05 -0.39
C LEU A 94 12.31 11.38 0.01
N VAL A 95 12.60 11.28 1.31
CA VAL A 95 13.76 10.56 1.84
C VAL A 95 13.66 9.09 1.51
N GLN A 96 12.51 8.47 1.80
CA GLN A 96 12.24 7.07 1.48
C GLN A 96 12.28 6.81 -0.03
N ALA A 97 11.73 7.72 -0.86
CA ALA A 97 11.74 7.55 -2.32
C ALA A 97 13.15 7.59 -2.92
N LYS A 98 14.03 8.42 -2.36
CA LYS A 98 15.45 8.44 -2.77
C LYS A 98 16.20 7.19 -2.32
N ALA A 99 15.97 6.77 -1.07
CA ALA A 99 16.56 5.53 -0.55
C ALA A 99 16.10 4.31 -1.36
N LEU A 100 14.80 4.23 -1.71
CA LEU A 100 14.29 3.13 -2.55
C LEU A 100 15.03 3.03 -3.88
N LYS A 101 15.33 4.16 -4.53
CA LYS A 101 16.10 4.15 -5.79
C LYS A 101 17.48 3.55 -5.62
N GLU A 102 18.15 3.83 -4.50
CA GLU A 102 19.48 3.27 -4.17
C GLU A 102 19.38 1.77 -3.85
N ILE A 103 18.38 1.37 -3.05
CA ILE A 103 18.10 -0.03 -2.71
C ILE A 103 17.84 -0.85 -3.98
N LEU A 104 17.00 -0.38 -4.90
CA LEU A 104 16.72 -1.09 -6.14
C LEU A 104 17.94 -1.21 -7.04
N ALA A 105 18.77 -0.17 -7.10
CA ALA A 105 20.02 -0.21 -7.88
C ALA A 105 21.06 -1.20 -7.32
N ASP A 106 21.08 -1.40 -5.98
CA ASP A 106 21.93 -2.39 -5.32
C ASP A 106 21.37 -3.83 -5.46
N TYR A 107 20.04 -3.97 -5.35
CA TYR A 107 19.35 -5.25 -5.48
C TYR A 107 19.44 -5.81 -6.91
N ASP A 108 19.01 -5.06 -7.90
CA ASP A 108 19.12 -5.37 -9.34
C ASP A 108 18.99 -4.06 -10.15
N PRO A 109 20.09 -3.59 -10.81
CA PRO A 109 20.07 -2.34 -11.58
C PRO A 109 19.13 -2.37 -12.80
N GLU A 110 18.66 -3.52 -13.21
CA GLU A 110 17.70 -3.69 -14.33
C GLU A 110 16.23 -3.69 -13.86
N VAL A 111 15.96 -3.64 -12.55
CA VAL A 111 14.59 -3.53 -12.02
C VAL A 111 13.91 -2.26 -12.55
N ARG A 112 12.73 -2.43 -13.09
CA ARG A 112 11.91 -1.33 -13.61
C ARG A 112 10.95 -0.82 -12.55
N GLU A 113 11.12 0.43 -12.14
CA GLU A 113 10.13 1.12 -11.29
C GLU A 113 8.92 1.57 -12.10
N VAL A 114 7.73 1.30 -11.59
CA VAL A 114 6.45 1.82 -12.08
C VAL A 114 5.61 2.30 -10.90
N VAL A 115 5.03 3.47 -10.99
CA VAL A 115 4.23 4.05 -9.90
C VAL A 115 2.78 4.18 -10.34
N LEU A 116 1.87 3.48 -9.68
CA LEU A 116 0.43 3.65 -9.82
C LEU A 116 -0.07 4.63 -8.77
N TYR A 117 -0.50 5.81 -9.20
CA TYR A 117 -1.12 6.79 -8.33
C TYR A 117 -2.64 6.64 -8.35
N LEU A 118 -3.18 6.06 -7.29
CA LEU A 118 -4.62 5.90 -7.09
C LEU A 118 -5.20 7.22 -6.56
N HIS A 119 -5.84 7.97 -7.44
CA HIS A 119 -6.46 9.25 -7.13
C HIS A 119 -7.90 9.06 -6.64
N VAL A 120 -8.22 9.59 -5.46
CA VAL A 120 -9.56 9.61 -4.85
C VAL A 120 -9.84 11.01 -4.32
N PRO A 121 -11.06 11.56 -4.48
CA PRO A 121 -11.45 12.80 -3.84
C PRO A 121 -11.34 12.72 -2.31
N TYR A 122 -10.74 13.72 -1.69
CA TYR A 122 -10.54 13.74 -0.22
C TYR A 122 -11.84 13.62 0.58
N SER A 123 -12.97 14.10 0.02
CA SER A 123 -14.28 13.99 0.64
C SER A 123 -14.75 12.55 0.91
N GLU A 124 -14.22 11.58 0.16
CA GLU A 124 -14.59 10.16 0.28
C GLU A 124 -13.71 9.39 1.27
N LEU A 125 -12.50 9.89 1.55
CA LEU A 125 -11.48 9.14 2.30
C LEU A 125 -11.91 8.81 3.73
N ILE A 126 -12.59 9.72 4.40
CA ILE A 126 -13.03 9.51 5.78
C ILE A 126 -14.06 8.37 5.83
N GLU A 127 -15.07 8.39 4.95
CA GLU A 127 -16.09 7.33 4.88
C GLU A 127 -15.44 5.98 4.53
N ARG A 128 -14.53 5.96 3.55
CA ARG A 128 -13.83 4.74 3.13
C ARG A 128 -12.99 4.13 4.25
N LEU A 129 -12.32 4.95 5.05
CA LEU A 129 -11.49 4.46 6.16
C LEU A 129 -12.29 4.02 7.37
N THR A 130 -13.25 4.84 7.81
CA THR A 130 -14.08 4.53 8.98
C THR A 130 -15.05 3.37 8.74
N GLY A 131 -15.36 3.08 7.47
CA GLY A 131 -16.18 1.93 7.07
C GLY A 131 -15.38 0.65 6.77
N ARG A 132 -14.03 0.70 6.79
CA ARG A 132 -13.18 -0.46 6.49
C ARG A 132 -13.28 -1.53 7.57
N LEU A 133 -13.32 -2.79 7.10
CA LEU A 133 -13.22 -3.99 7.92
C LEU A 133 -12.03 -4.81 7.41
N THR A 134 -11.31 -5.46 8.31
CA THR A 134 -10.12 -6.24 7.99
C THR A 134 -10.24 -7.64 8.56
N CYS A 135 -9.94 -8.65 7.76
CA CYS A 135 -9.85 -10.03 8.19
C CYS A 135 -8.69 -10.22 9.16
N ARG A 136 -8.95 -10.85 10.30
CA ARG A 136 -7.96 -11.04 11.36
C ARG A 136 -6.86 -12.03 10.98
N ALA A 137 -7.19 -13.06 10.20
CA ALA A 137 -6.23 -14.11 9.84
C ALA A 137 -5.28 -13.68 8.70
N HIS A 138 -5.82 -13.12 7.60
CA HIS A 138 -5.05 -12.90 6.38
C HIS A 138 -5.07 -11.46 5.88
N GLY A 139 -5.80 -10.55 6.56
CA GLY A 139 -5.81 -9.13 6.22
C GLY A 139 -6.72 -8.74 5.05
N HIS A 140 -7.55 -9.65 4.51
CA HIS A 140 -8.51 -9.34 3.46
C HIS A 140 -9.35 -8.12 3.82
N VAL A 141 -9.61 -7.25 2.84
CA VAL A 141 -10.23 -5.96 3.07
C VAL A 141 -11.68 -5.96 2.61
N PHE A 142 -12.58 -5.59 3.53
CA PHE A 142 -14.00 -5.37 3.28
C PHE A 142 -14.39 -3.94 3.62
N HIS A 143 -15.60 -3.56 3.24
CA HIS A 143 -16.13 -2.25 3.60
C HIS A 143 -17.63 -2.34 3.90
N LYS A 144 -18.08 -1.72 4.98
CA LYS A 144 -19.49 -1.76 5.43
C LYS A 144 -20.51 -1.38 4.35
N LYS A 145 -20.12 -0.56 3.35
CA LYS A 145 -21.00 -0.04 2.30
C LYS A 145 -20.56 -0.44 0.89
N TYR A 146 -19.26 -0.36 0.55
CA TYR A 146 -18.75 -0.50 -0.81
C TYR A 146 -18.37 -1.94 -1.19
N ASN A 147 -18.03 -2.76 -0.21
CA ASN A 147 -17.73 -4.18 -0.37
C ASN A 147 -18.08 -4.91 0.94
N PRO A 148 -19.41 -5.04 1.25
CA PRO A 148 -19.83 -5.70 2.48
C PRO A 148 -19.58 -7.20 2.42
N PRO A 149 -19.19 -7.85 3.55
CA PRO A 149 -19.12 -9.30 3.62
C PRO A 149 -20.53 -9.91 3.47
N GLN A 150 -20.61 -11.14 2.96
CA GLN A 150 -21.87 -11.89 2.81
C GLN A 150 -22.53 -12.13 4.17
N GLU A 151 -21.72 -12.45 5.20
CA GLU A 151 -22.15 -12.58 6.58
C GLU A 151 -21.47 -11.52 7.44
N GLN A 152 -22.25 -10.80 8.23
CA GLN A 152 -21.72 -9.70 9.06
C GLN A 152 -20.67 -10.20 10.04
N GLY A 153 -19.47 -9.62 9.97
CA GLY A 153 -18.36 -9.92 10.87
C GLY A 153 -17.53 -11.15 10.49
N VAL A 154 -17.86 -11.81 9.36
CA VAL A 154 -17.18 -13.00 8.88
C VAL A 154 -16.48 -12.73 7.55
N CYS A 155 -15.25 -13.18 7.39
CA CYS A 155 -14.50 -13.08 6.14
C CYS A 155 -15.01 -14.09 5.11
N ASP A 156 -15.38 -13.63 3.91
CA ASP A 156 -15.91 -14.47 2.83
C ASP A 156 -14.88 -15.48 2.28
N TYR A 157 -13.57 -15.20 2.47
CA TYR A 157 -12.49 -16.03 1.92
C TYR A 157 -12.07 -17.17 2.85
N ASP A 158 -12.06 -16.94 4.17
CA ASP A 158 -11.48 -17.88 5.14
C ASP A 158 -12.33 -18.12 6.40
N GLY A 159 -13.47 -17.44 6.52
CA GLY A 159 -14.39 -17.58 7.65
C GLY A 159 -13.90 -16.95 8.96
N SER A 160 -12.78 -16.25 8.97
CA SER A 160 -12.27 -15.61 10.18
C SER A 160 -13.00 -14.31 10.51
N GLU A 161 -12.80 -13.83 11.74
CA GLU A 161 -13.41 -12.60 12.24
C GLU A 161 -12.95 -11.37 11.46
N LEU A 162 -13.90 -10.49 11.10
CA LEU A 162 -13.64 -9.15 10.58
C LEU A 162 -13.67 -8.14 11.71
N TYR A 163 -12.65 -7.28 11.77
CA TYR A 163 -12.53 -6.22 12.76
C TYR A 163 -12.23 -4.86 12.11
N GLN A 164 -12.55 -3.79 12.80
CA GLN A 164 -12.11 -2.45 12.43
C GLN A 164 -10.74 -2.19 13.06
N ARG A 165 -9.78 -1.71 12.27
CA ARG A 165 -8.44 -1.36 12.76
C ARG A 165 -8.51 -0.20 13.75
N GLU A 166 -7.64 -0.15 14.73
CA GLU A 166 -7.57 0.93 15.71
C GLU A 166 -7.24 2.29 15.05
N ASP A 167 -6.39 2.27 14.02
CA ASP A 167 -6.01 3.44 13.24
C ASP A 167 -7.09 3.90 12.23
N ASP A 168 -8.25 3.25 12.17
CA ASP A 168 -9.43 3.66 11.38
C ASP A 168 -10.49 4.41 12.22
N GLN A 169 -10.16 4.82 13.43
CA GLN A 169 -10.98 5.74 14.23
C GLN A 169 -10.93 7.15 13.63
N LEU A 170 -12.06 7.87 13.69
CA LEU A 170 -12.25 9.14 12.99
C LEU A 170 -11.13 10.16 13.21
N GLU A 171 -10.67 10.34 14.45
CA GLU A 171 -9.61 11.31 14.76
C GLU A 171 -8.25 10.88 14.20
N THR A 172 -7.92 9.60 14.31
CA THR A 172 -6.69 9.04 13.72
C THR A 172 -6.73 9.13 12.20
N VAL A 173 -7.89 8.85 11.57
CA VAL A 173 -8.09 8.98 10.12
C VAL A 173 -7.84 10.41 9.64
N LYS A 174 -8.36 11.42 10.33
CA LYS A 174 -8.10 12.84 9.99
C LYS A 174 -6.61 13.16 10.03
N ASN A 175 -5.91 12.69 11.07
CA ASN A 175 -4.48 12.89 11.18
C ASN A 175 -3.72 12.19 10.04
N ARG A 176 -4.05 10.93 9.73
CA ARG A 176 -3.46 10.17 8.62
C ARG A 176 -3.61 10.88 7.28
N VAL A 177 -4.78 11.46 7.00
CA VAL A 177 -5.00 12.25 5.77
C VAL A 177 -4.15 13.51 5.79
N GLY A 178 -4.04 14.24 6.91
CA GLY A 178 -3.18 15.40 7.05
C GLY A 178 -1.70 15.07 6.83
N VAL A 179 -1.22 14.00 7.46
CA VAL A 179 0.17 13.51 7.29
C VAL A 179 0.44 13.09 5.83
N TYR A 180 -0.53 12.44 5.17
CA TYR A 180 -0.42 12.11 3.75
C TYR A 180 -0.23 13.36 2.89
N MET A 181 -1.08 14.38 3.07
CA MET A 181 -1.01 15.63 2.30
C MET A 181 0.34 16.34 2.49
N GLU A 182 0.85 16.35 3.71
CA GLU A 182 2.11 17.03 4.03
C GLU A 182 3.35 16.24 3.56
N LYS A 183 3.39 14.94 3.79
CA LYS A 183 4.61 14.12 3.63
C LYS A 183 4.63 13.30 2.34
N THR A 184 3.48 12.78 1.91
CA THR A 184 3.40 11.77 0.84
C THR A 184 2.93 12.36 -0.50
N GLU A 185 1.98 13.29 -0.48
CA GLU A 185 1.48 13.92 -1.70
C GLU A 185 2.60 14.56 -2.57
N PRO A 186 3.65 15.15 -2.01
CA PRO A 186 4.79 15.66 -2.79
C PRO A 186 5.48 14.61 -3.68
N LEU A 187 5.34 13.33 -3.37
CA LEU A 187 5.86 12.23 -4.21
C LEU A 187 5.20 12.18 -5.59
N ILE A 188 3.96 12.67 -5.73
CA ILE A 188 3.26 12.71 -7.01
C ILE A 188 4.06 13.56 -8.01
N ALA A 189 4.51 14.74 -7.60
CA ALA A 189 5.35 15.60 -8.43
C ALA A 189 6.70 14.93 -8.73
N TYR A 190 7.36 14.39 -7.70
CA TYR A 190 8.65 13.70 -7.84
C TYR A 190 8.61 12.56 -8.85
N TYR A 191 7.60 11.69 -8.80
CA TYR A 191 7.49 10.57 -9.72
C TYR A 191 6.97 10.98 -11.11
N ARG A 192 6.16 12.05 -11.19
CA ARG A 192 5.73 12.61 -12.46
C ARG A 192 6.91 13.22 -13.24
N GLU A 193 7.79 13.95 -12.58
CA GLU A 193 9.03 14.49 -13.19
C GLU A 193 9.98 13.39 -13.67
N ARG A 194 9.99 12.22 -13.02
CA ARG A 194 10.73 11.04 -13.45
C ARG A 194 10.08 10.30 -14.62
N GLY A 195 8.85 10.65 -15.01
CA GLY A 195 8.14 10.01 -16.13
C GLY A 195 7.66 8.57 -15.86
N ILE A 196 7.60 8.13 -14.60
CA ILE A 196 7.23 6.76 -14.21
C ILE A 196 5.90 6.68 -13.46
N LEU A 197 5.15 7.78 -13.35
CA LEU A 197 3.87 7.84 -12.66
C LEU A 197 2.70 7.63 -13.61
N LEU A 198 1.87 6.64 -13.31
CA LEU A 198 0.61 6.35 -13.98
C LEU A 198 -0.53 6.69 -13.03
N GLN A 199 -1.31 7.71 -13.36
CA GLN A 199 -2.47 8.09 -12.54
C GLN A 199 -3.67 7.20 -12.89
N VAL A 200 -4.38 6.71 -11.88
CA VAL A 200 -5.59 5.86 -11.97
C VAL A 200 -6.71 6.56 -11.21
N ASP A 201 -7.91 6.59 -11.78
CA ASP A 201 -9.10 7.09 -11.08
C ASP A 201 -9.65 6.00 -10.15
N ALA A 202 -9.36 6.12 -8.86
CA ALA A 202 -9.80 5.20 -7.83
C ALA A 202 -11.14 5.61 -7.16
N GLY A 203 -11.87 6.57 -7.78
CA GLY A 203 -13.27 6.87 -7.46
C GLY A 203 -14.26 5.86 -8.03
N GLN A 204 -13.83 5.00 -8.96
CA GLN A 204 -14.61 3.93 -9.57
C GLN A 204 -14.84 2.76 -8.58
N ASP A 205 -15.65 1.77 -8.99
CA ASP A 205 -15.73 0.49 -8.29
C ASP A 205 -14.41 -0.31 -8.42
N VAL A 206 -14.29 -1.39 -7.66
CA VAL A 206 -13.05 -2.17 -7.56
C VAL A 206 -12.63 -2.74 -8.91
N GLU A 207 -13.58 -3.25 -9.70
CA GLU A 207 -13.34 -3.86 -11.02
C GLU A 207 -12.95 -2.80 -12.06
N GLY A 208 -13.58 -1.62 -12.03
CA GLY A 208 -13.25 -0.50 -12.91
C GLY A 208 -11.83 0.00 -12.68
N VAL A 209 -11.42 0.13 -11.40
CA VAL A 209 -10.03 0.48 -11.03
C VAL A 209 -9.04 -0.58 -11.52
N ALA A 210 -9.34 -1.87 -11.30
CA ALA A 210 -8.48 -2.97 -11.75
C ALA A 210 -8.31 -2.97 -13.28
N SER A 211 -9.40 -2.81 -14.04
CA SER A 211 -9.37 -2.74 -15.51
C SER A 211 -8.56 -1.53 -16.01
N GLU A 212 -8.66 -0.37 -15.34
CA GLU A 212 -7.86 0.81 -15.70
C GLU A 212 -6.37 0.58 -15.42
N ILE A 213 -6.03 -0.04 -14.28
CA ILE A 213 -4.66 -0.43 -13.94
C ILE A 213 -4.10 -1.34 -15.03
N GLU A 214 -4.79 -2.43 -15.35
CA GLU A 214 -4.35 -3.38 -16.38
C GLU A 214 -4.09 -2.69 -17.73
N SER A 215 -5.06 -1.90 -18.21
CA SER A 215 -4.90 -1.15 -19.47
C SER A 215 -3.68 -0.20 -19.47
N LYS A 216 -3.36 0.41 -18.32
CA LYS A 216 -2.19 1.30 -18.21
C LYS A 216 -0.89 0.53 -18.17
N LEU A 217 -0.89 -0.59 -17.49
CA LEU A 217 0.26 -1.47 -17.42
C LEU A 217 0.58 -2.06 -18.80
N GLU A 218 -0.37 -2.59 -19.54
CA GLU A 218 -0.20 -3.13 -20.90
C GLU A 218 0.40 -2.12 -21.88
N LYS A 219 0.00 -0.83 -21.80
CA LYS A 219 0.53 0.25 -22.63
C LYS A 219 2.02 0.56 -22.37
N GLN A 220 2.54 0.13 -21.23
CA GLN A 220 3.95 0.31 -20.88
C GLN A 220 4.86 -0.76 -21.48
N GLN A 221 4.33 -1.68 -22.30
CA GLN A 221 5.05 -2.80 -22.92
C GLN A 221 5.82 -3.62 -21.87
N TRP A 222 5.06 -4.46 -21.17
CA TRP A 222 5.56 -5.45 -20.21
C TRP A 222 6.38 -6.54 -20.88
#